data_ded12bbc32f4a2a822e996427164f68e
#
_entry.id   ded12bbc32f4a2a822e996427164f68e
#
_cell.length_a   1.000
_cell.length_b   1.000
_cell.length_c   1.000
_cell.angle_alpha   90.00
_cell.angle_beta   90.00
_cell.angle_gamma   90.00
#
_symmetry.space_group_name_H-M   'P 1'
#
loop_
_entity.id
_entity.type
_entity.pdbx_description
1 polymer ?
#
loop_
_entity_poly.entity_id
_entity_poly.type
_entity_poly.pdbx_seq_one_letter_code
_entity_poly.pdbx_strand_id
1 'polypeptide(L)'
;MALALRHAGWHVTGMDTDTGRAERAKELGVIDATGIDEEAQVTFVAVPAGALEAEIAKALQRTKGMVTDTGSVKTTVARNINNPRFVPGHPMAGSEQDGVEGADRRIFEGAVWVLTPTEGTDDLGLRELQTVVSAMGCDVVTMTPERHDALVAIVSHVPHLTAASLMCLADDRALDDAPLLRLAAGGFRDMTRIAAGHPESWRDSCEENRDAIVTVLDEFADRISHIRGIVAESDRDGLTNLLSQARRARTNLPSRYVRPQDLLEIRIPIPDRKGQIANITMLAADCDVNVADIEVAHSTEGAQGVLVLVIARAEMQRFLAVLAGQGYKPTTRELA
;
A
#
# COMPACT_ATOMS: atom_id res chain seq x y z
N MET A 1 -11.91 -6.04 -4.97
CA MET A 1 -11.78 -6.95 -6.13
C MET A 1 -13.07 -7.04 -6.95
N ALA A 2 -14.14 -7.57 -6.41
CA ALA A 2 -15.39 -7.80 -7.15
C ALA A 2 -15.86 -6.55 -7.94
N LEU A 3 -15.90 -5.38 -7.31
CA LEU A 3 -16.25 -4.12 -7.99
C LEU A 3 -15.30 -3.78 -9.15
N ALA A 4 -14.00 -4.04 -9.00
CA ALA A 4 -13.03 -3.77 -10.05
C ALA A 4 -13.22 -4.72 -11.24
N LEU A 5 -13.44 -6.01 -10.99
CA LEU A 5 -13.73 -7.00 -12.01
C LEU A 5 -15.03 -6.70 -12.74
N ARG A 6 -16.10 -6.38 -12.02
CA ARG A 6 -17.38 -5.99 -12.64
C ARG A 6 -17.25 -4.74 -13.50
N HIS A 7 -16.47 -3.75 -13.05
CA HIS A 7 -16.20 -2.55 -13.86
C HIS A 7 -15.42 -2.88 -15.13
N ALA A 8 -14.55 -3.89 -15.09
CA ALA A 8 -13.85 -4.42 -16.25
C ALA A 8 -14.73 -5.34 -17.14
N GLY A 9 -16.01 -5.50 -16.84
CA GLY A 9 -16.96 -6.28 -17.62
C GLY A 9 -17.07 -7.76 -17.28
N TRP A 10 -16.48 -8.21 -16.18
CA TRP A 10 -16.56 -9.59 -15.70
C TRP A 10 -17.88 -9.84 -14.97
N HIS A 11 -18.46 -11.03 -15.15
CA HIS A 11 -19.51 -11.54 -14.28
C HIS A 11 -18.89 -12.10 -13.00
N VAL A 12 -19.33 -11.63 -11.85
CA VAL A 12 -18.72 -11.95 -10.55
C VAL A 12 -19.75 -12.59 -9.63
N THR A 13 -19.48 -13.83 -9.21
CA THR A 13 -20.19 -14.47 -8.12
C THR A 13 -19.38 -14.39 -6.83
N GLY A 14 -20.04 -14.40 -5.68
CA GLY A 14 -19.37 -14.34 -4.38
C GLY A 14 -20.05 -15.17 -3.31
N MET A 15 -19.24 -15.69 -2.41
CA MET A 15 -19.69 -16.45 -1.25
C MET A 15 -18.99 -15.97 0.01
N ASP A 16 -19.70 -15.90 1.11
CA ASP A 16 -19.18 -15.65 2.45
C ASP A 16 -19.79 -16.71 3.41
N THR A 17 -19.12 -17.03 4.50
CA THR A 17 -19.67 -17.86 5.57
C THR A 17 -20.89 -17.23 6.23
N ASP A 18 -20.91 -15.89 6.27
CA ASP A 18 -22.08 -15.09 6.62
C ASP A 18 -22.91 -14.82 5.35
N THR A 19 -24.00 -15.56 5.20
CA THR A 19 -24.90 -15.41 4.05
C THR A 19 -25.50 -14.00 3.94
N GLY A 20 -25.68 -13.31 5.06
CA GLY A 20 -26.15 -11.91 5.07
C GLY A 20 -25.16 -10.95 4.41
N ARG A 21 -23.85 -11.17 4.59
CA ARG A 21 -22.81 -10.40 3.90
C ARG A 21 -22.81 -10.62 2.40
N ALA A 22 -22.98 -11.87 1.96
CA ALA A 22 -23.05 -12.19 0.54
C ALA A 22 -24.28 -11.56 -0.13
N GLU A 23 -25.46 -11.64 0.49
CA GLU A 23 -26.67 -10.98 -0.01
C GLU A 23 -26.51 -9.45 -0.02
N ARG A 24 -25.92 -8.87 1.03
CA ARG A 24 -25.62 -7.44 1.09
C ARG A 24 -24.67 -6.98 -0.02
N ALA A 25 -23.66 -7.78 -0.34
CA ALA A 25 -22.75 -7.50 -1.46
C ALA A 25 -23.48 -7.47 -2.80
N LYS A 26 -24.46 -8.37 -2.98
CA LYS A 26 -25.33 -8.41 -4.16
C LYS A 26 -26.26 -7.19 -4.22
N GLU A 27 -26.92 -6.84 -3.13
CA GLU A 27 -27.78 -5.65 -3.05
C GLU A 27 -27.05 -4.38 -3.40
N LEU A 28 -25.81 -4.22 -2.92
CA LEU A 28 -24.96 -3.07 -3.21
C LEU A 28 -24.35 -3.12 -4.63
N GLY A 29 -24.60 -4.17 -5.39
CA GLY A 29 -24.05 -4.33 -6.72
C GLY A 29 -22.54 -4.61 -6.73
N VAL A 30 -21.99 -5.14 -5.63
CA VAL A 30 -20.57 -5.53 -5.55
C VAL A 30 -20.34 -6.85 -6.30
N ILE A 31 -21.30 -7.76 -6.25
CA ILE A 31 -21.32 -9.03 -7.00
C ILE A 31 -22.63 -9.12 -7.82
N ASP A 32 -22.65 -10.00 -8.83
CA ASP A 32 -23.80 -10.23 -9.68
C ASP A 32 -24.72 -11.30 -9.10
N ALA A 33 -24.14 -12.35 -8.46
CA ALA A 33 -24.88 -13.42 -7.83
C ALA A 33 -24.14 -13.96 -6.60
N THR A 34 -24.91 -14.52 -5.66
CA THR A 34 -24.36 -15.24 -4.50
C THR A 34 -24.09 -16.70 -4.87
N GLY A 35 -23.06 -17.30 -4.26
CA GLY A 35 -22.67 -18.68 -4.44
C GLY A 35 -21.38 -18.87 -5.22
N ILE A 36 -21.08 -20.13 -5.56
CA ILE A 36 -19.91 -20.53 -6.33
C ILE A 36 -20.33 -20.86 -7.75
N ASP A 37 -19.62 -20.32 -8.73
CA ASP A 37 -19.69 -20.72 -10.12
C ASP A 37 -18.63 -21.80 -10.39
N GLU A 38 -19.03 -23.02 -10.67
CA GLU A 38 -18.11 -24.13 -10.96
C GLU A 38 -17.32 -23.92 -12.25
N GLU A 39 -17.85 -23.14 -13.19
CA GLU A 39 -17.23 -22.80 -14.48
C GLU A 39 -16.43 -21.49 -14.40
N ALA A 40 -16.25 -20.90 -13.22
CA ALA A 40 -15.48 -19.67 -13.05
C ALA A 40 -14.07 -19.80 -13.65
N GLN A 41 -13.65 -18.84 -14.47
CA GLN A 41 -12.32 -18.80 -15.07
C GLN A 41 -11.24 -18.57 -13.99
N VAL A 42 -11.52 -17.71 -13.01
CA VAL A 42 -10.62 -17.40 -11.89
C VAL A 42 -11.43 -17.31 -10.60
N THR A 43 -10.92 -17.97 -9.56
CA THR A 43 -11.47 -17.92 -8.20
C THR A 43 -10.47 -17.23 -7.27
N PHE A 44 -10.89 -16.15 -6.62
CA PHE A 44 -10.11 -15.45 -5.61
C PHE A 44 -10.55 -15.90 -4.22
N VAL A 45 -9.62 -16.41 -3.42
CA VAL A 45 -9.84 -16.80 -2.02
C VAL A 45 -9.37 -15.68 -1.11
N ALA A 46 -10.31 -14.97 -0.50
CA ALA A 46 -10.07 -13.81 0.35
C ALA A 46 -10.65 -14.05 1.73
N VAL A 47 -9.99 -14.88 2.51
CA VAL A 47 -10.39 -15.28 3.87
C VAL A 47 -9.23 -15.03 4.84
N PRO A 48 -9.49 -15.01 6.18
CA PRO A 48 -8.42 -14.94 7.17
C PRO A 48 -7.38 -16.05 6.99
N ALA A 49 -6.11 -15.75 7.33
CA ALA A 49 -4.96 -16.61 7.09
C ALA A 49 -5.17 -18.04 7.61
N GLY A 50 -5.68 -18.19 8.83
CA GLY A 50 -5.94 -19.53 9.41
C GLY A 50 -6.98 -20.40 8.68
N ALA A 51 -7.79 -19.82 7.78
CA ALA A 51 -8.75 -20.56 6.97
C ALA A 51 -8.28 -20.75 5.51
N LEU A 52 -7.20 -20.08 5.11
CA LEU A 52 -6.82 -19.90 3.72
C LEU A 52 -6.57 -21.21 2.98
N GLU A 53 -5.76 -22.10 3.55
CA GLU A 53 -5.42 -23.39 2.91
C GLU A 53 -6.64 -24.26 2.70
N ALA A 54 -7.52 -24.34 3.71
CA ALA A 54 -8.74 -25.14 3.63
C ALA A 54 -9.70 -24.61 2.55
N GLU A 55 -9.86 -23.29 2.45
CA GLU A 55 -10.74 -22.67 1.47
C GLU A 55 -10.16 -22.73 0.05
N ILE A 56 -8.83 -22.63 -0.13
CA ILE A 56 -8.18 -22.87 -1.42
C ILE A 56 -8.41 -24.31 -1.87
N ALA A 57 -8.21 -25.30 -0.99
CA ALA A 57 -8.44 -26.70 -1.32
C ALA A 57 -9.89 -26.95 -1.75
N LYS A 58 -10.88 -26.33 -1.07
CA LYS A 58 -12.30 -26.41 -1.47
C LYS A 58 -12.55 -25.72 -2.82
N ALA A 59 -11.96 -24.55 -3.06
CA ALA A 59 -12.10 -23.85 -4.32
C ALA A 59 -11.58 -24.69 -5.49
N LEU A 60 -10.41 -25.32 -5.35
CA LEU A 60 -9.80 -26.20 -6.34
C LEU A 60 -10.67 -27.44 -6.65
N GLN A 61 -11.42 -27.92 -5.67
CA GLN A 61 -12.36 -29.06 -5.85
C GLN A 61 -13.66 -28.63 -6.54
N ARG A 62 -14.13 -27.41 -6.28
CA ARG A 62 -15.46 -26.94 -6.69
C ARG A 62 -15.45 -26.12 -7.98
N THR A 63 -14.30 -25.62 -8.41
CA THR A 63 -14.21 -24.79 -9.63
C THR A 63 -13.20 -25.37 -10.61
N LYS A 64 -13.34 -25.04 -11.89
CA LYS A 64 -12.50 -25.59 -12.97
C LYS A 64 -11.34 -24.67 -13.37
N GLY A 65 -11.48 -23.38 -13.14
CA GLY A 65 -10.46 -22.38 -13.56
C GLY A 65 -9.29 -22.25 -12.58
N MET A 66 -8.54 -21.19 -12.75
CA MET A 66 -7.44 -20.85 -11.87
C MET A 66 -7.93 -20.44 -10.49
N VAL A 67 -7.14 -20.73 -9.47
CA VAL A 67 -7.40 -20.31 -8.09
C VAL A 67 -6.23 -19.47 -7.63
N THR A 68 -6.50 -18.34 -7.00
CA THR A 68 -5.53 -17.48 -6.35
C THR A 68 -6.04 -17.00 -5.01
N ASP A 69 -5.15 -16.61 -4.13
CA ASP A 69 -5.51 -16.04 -2.84
C ASP A 69 -5.11 -14.55 -2.74
N THR A 70 -5.41 -13.94 -1.61
CA THR A 70 -5.04 -12.55 -1.31
C THR A 70 -4.28 -12.41 0.01
N GLY A 71 -3.79 -13.49 0.56
CA GLY A 71 -3.05 -13.50 1.81
C GLY A 71 -1.75 -12.71 1.75
N SER A 72 -1.28 -12.26 2.91
CA SER A 72 -0.07 -11.43 3.04
C SER A 72 1.23 -12.23 3.01
N VAL A 73 1.20 -13.55 3.24
CA VAL A 73 2.36 -14.45 3.27
C VAL A 73 2.15 -15.55 2.24
N LYS A 74 3.18 -15.92 1.50
CA LYS A 74 3.05 -16.82 0.34
C LYS A 74 3.77 -18.15 0.51
N THR A 75 4.87 -18.21 1.26
CA THR A 75 5.71 -19.41 1.36
C THR A 75 4.96 -20.60 1.93
N THR A 76 4.18 -20.39 3.00
CA THR A 76 3.44 -21.47 3.67
C THR A 76 2.39 -22.06 2.74
N VAL A 77 1.54 -21.24 2.16
CA VAL A 77 0.46 -21.68 1.27
C VAL A 77 1.00 -22.33 -0.02
N ALA A 78 2.11 -21.82 -0.56
CA ALA A 78 2.76 -22.38 -1.75
C ALA A 78 3.35 -23.79 -1.49
N ARG A 79 3.88 -24.04 -0.28
CA ARG A 79 4.42 -25.36 0.10
C ARG A 79 3.32 -26.39 0.34
N ASN A 80 2.21 -25.96 0.92
CA ASN A 80 1.16 -26.87 1.36
C ASN A 80 0.18 -27.22 0.23
N ILE A 81 0.06 -26.39 -0.79
CA ILE A 81 -0.85 -26.58 -1.92
C ILE A 81 -0.06 -26.75 -3.23
N ASN A 82 0.13 -28.00 -3.63
CA ASN A 82 0.74 -28.34 -4.91
C ASN A 82 -0.34 -28.68 -5.94
N ASN A 83 -0.80 -27.66 -6.68
CA ASN A 83 -1.79 -27.83 -7.74
C ASN A 83 -1.49 -26.87 -8.90
N PRO A 84 -1.45 -27.35 -10.17
CA PRO A 84 -1.09 -26.51 -11.33
C PRO A 84 -2.06 -25.34 -11.56
N ARG A 85 -3.30 -25.43 -11.05
CA ARG A 85 -4.29 -24.37 -11.15
C ARG A 85 -4.25 -23.36 -10.00
N PHE A 86 -3.35 -23.55 -9.03
CA PHE A 86 -3.21 -22.61 -7.92
C PHE A 86 -1.97 -21.73 -8.09
N VAL A 87 -2.16 -20.41 -8.03
CA VAL A 87 -1.09 -19.43 -7.98
C VAL A 87 -1.30 -18.54 -6.79
N PRO A 88 -0.43 -18.60 -5.76
CA PRO A 88 -0.55 -17.71 -4.62
C PRO A 88 -0.41 -16.25 -5.06
N GLY A 89 -1.30 -15.39 -4.54
CA GLY A 89 -1.37 -13.98 -4.89
C GLY A 89 -1.40 -13.07 -3.66
N HIS A 90 -0.90 -11.84 -3.82
CA HIS A 90 -0.95 -10.81 -2.78
C HIS A 90 -1.15 -9.44 -3.42
N PRO A 91 -2.33 -8.82 -3.31
CA PRO A 91 -2.52 -7.41 -3.67
C PRO A 91 -1.83 -6.51 -2.64
N MET A 92 -0.85 -5.72 -3.08
CA MET A 92 -0.22 -4.68 -2.25
C MET A 92 -1.16 -3.48 -2.12
N ALA A 93 -2.39 -3.75 -1.72
CA ALA A 93 -3.48 -2.80 -1.58
C ALA A 93 -4.35 -3.21 -0.40
N GLY A 94 -4.85 -2.24 0.34
CA GLY A 94 -5.72 -2.48 1.49
C GLY A 94 -6.49 -1.22 1.85
N SER A 95 -7.53 -1.41 2.64
CA SER A 95 -8.32 -0.34 3.26
C SER A 95 -8.50 -0.66 4.74
N GLU A 96 -8.54 0.37 5.55
CA GLU A 96 -8.86 0.29 6.99
C GLU A 96 -10.38 0.16 7.24
N GLN A 97 -11.19 0.21 6.16
CA GLN A 97 -12.64 0.10 6.24
C GLN A 97 -13.07 -1.35 6.18
N ASP A 98 -13.79 -1.78 7.20
CA ASP A 98 -14.35 -3.12 7.26
C ASP A 98 -15.67 -3.26 6.48
N GLY A 99 -15.93 -4.48 6.02
CA GLY A 99 -17.20 -4.83 5.42
C GLY A 99 -17.33 -4.45 3.95
N VAL A 100 -18.47 -4.79 3.39
CA VAL A 100 -18.78 -4.57 1.96
C VAL A 100 -19.03 -3.09 1.66
N GLU A 101 -19.46 -2.32 2.63
CA GLU A 101 -19.69 -0.87 2.53
C GLU A 101 -18.39 -0.09 2.30
N GLY A 102 -17.25 -0.63 2.76
CA GLY A 102 -15.91 -0.07 2.52
C GLY A 102 -15.31 -0.44 1.18
N ALA A 103 -16.04 -1.15 0.32
CA ALA A 103 -15.50 -1.61 -0.96
C ALA A 103 -15.27 -0.44 -1.93
N ASP A 104 -14.03 -0.21 -2.31
CA ASP A 104 -13.64 0.76 -3.35
C ASP A 104 -12.78 0.07 -4.41
N ARG A 105 -13.22 0.11 -5.68
CA ARG A 105 -12.47 -0.48 -6.79
C ARG A 105 -11.12 0.21 -7.05
N ARG A 106 -11.03 1.49 -6.71
CA ARG A 106 -9.86 2.34 -7.00
C ARG A 106 -8.62 1.94 -6.20
N ILE A 107 -8.75 1.15 -5.12
CA ILE A 107 -7.60 0.67 -4.35
C ILE A 107 -6.64 -0.20 -5.19
N PHE A 108 -7.12 -0.76 -6.30
CA PHE A 108 -6.35 -1.60 -7.21
C PHE A 108 -5.72 -0.82 -8.37
N GLU A 109 -6.19 0.38 -8.68
CA GLU A 109 -5.66 1.20 -9.77
C GLU A 109 -4.20 1.59 -9.48
N GLY A 110 -3.26 1.09 -10.30
CA GLY A 110 -1.82 1.26 -10.12
C GLY A 110 -1.22 0.56 -8.88
N ALA A 111 -1.99 -0.30 -8.19
CA ALA A 111 -1.45 -1.11 -7.12
C ALA A 111 -0.65 -2.30 -7.69
N VAL A 112 0.41 -2.69 -7.00
CA VAL A 112 1.15 -3.91 -7.35
C VAL A 112 0.36 -5.13 -6.87
N TRP A 113 0.18 -6.11 -7.75
CA TRP A 113 -0.29 -7.44 -7.38
C TRP A 113 0.83 -8.44 -7.59
N VAL A 114 1.31 -9.05 -6.51
CA VAL A 114 2.34 -10.08 -6.59
C VAL A 114 1.68 -11.44 -6.84
N LEU A 115 2.17 -12.16 -7.84
CA LEU A 115 1.86 -13.57 -8.08
C LEU A 115 3.14 -14.38 -7.84
N THR A 116 2.99 -15.50 -7.11
CA THR A 116 4.13 -16.35 -6.78
C THR A 116 3.95 -17.77 -7.36
N PRO A 117 4.07 -17.92 -8.70
CA PRO A 117 3.95 -19.23 -9.33
C PRO A 117 5.02 -20.20 -8.82
N THR A 118 4.67 -21.48 -8.73
CA THR A 118 5.58 -22.58 -8.38
C THR A 118 5.98 -23.36 -9.65
N GLU A 119 6.95 -24.26 -9.53
CA GLU A 119 7.42 -25.07 -10.69
C GLU A 119 6.30 -25.91 -11.36
N GLY A 120 5.25 -26.26 -10.62
CA GLY A 120 4.10 -27.00 -11.12
C GLY A 120 2.96 -26.15 -11.70
N THR A 121 3.08 -24.83 -11.71
CA THR A 121 2.04 -23.93 -12.18
C THR A 121 1.76 -24.09 -13.67
N ASP A 122 0.48 -24.12 -14.08
CA ASP A 122 0.11 -24.09 -15.50
C ASP A 122 0.38 -22.73 -16.13
N ASP A 123 1.23 -22.70 -17.14
CA ASP A 123 1.68 -21.46 -17.80
C ASP A 123 0.53 -20.71 -18.50
N LEU A 124 -0.43 -21.42 -19.07
CA LEU A 124 -1.59 -20.80 -19.74
C LEU A 124 -2.53 -20.19 -18.70
N GLY A 125 -2.82 -20.93 -17.65
CA GLY A 125 -3.61 -20.44 -16.54
C GLY A 125 -2.97 -19.24 -15.82
N LEU A 126 -1.65 -19.24 -15.66
CA LEU A 126 -0.93 -18.09 -15.11
C LEU A 126 -1.14 -16.82 -15.96
N ARG A 127 -1.06 -16.93 -17.28
CA ARG A 127 -1.29 -15.79 -18.21
C ARG A 127 -2.73 -15.31 -18.15
N GLU A 128 -3.69 -16.23 -18.03
CA GLU A 128 -5.10 -15.87 -17.84
C GLU A 128 -5.30 -15.11 -16.54
N LEU A 129 -4.75 -15.60 -15.43
CA LEU A 129 -4.79 -14.93 -14.14
C LEU A 129 -4.14 -13.53 -14.19
N GLN A 130 -2.97 -13.40 -14.83
CA GLN A 130 -2.32 -12.10 -15.03
C GLN A 130 -3.22 -11.13 -15.81
N THR A 131 -3.92 -11.61 -16.84
CA THR A 131 -4.85 -10.81 -17.62
C THR A 131 -6.02 -10.30 -16.76
N VAL A 132 -6.61 -11.19 -15.95
CA VAL A 132 -7.72 -10.84 -15.05
C VAL A 132 -7.29 -9.84 -13.99
N VAL A 133 -6.11 -10.04 -13.38
CA VAL A 133 -5.57 -9.12 -12.37
C VAL A 133 -5.25 -7.75 -12.98
N SER A 134 -4.63 -7.73 -14.16
CA SER A 134 -4.33 -6.47 -14.86
C SER A 134 -5.59 -5.71 -15.26
N ALA A 135 -6.69 -6.41 -15.56
CA ALA A 135 -7.97 -5.76 -15.87
C ALA A 135 -8.57 -4.98 -14.69
N MET A 136 -8.15 -5.27 -13.46
CA MET A 136 -8.51 -4.47 -12.28
C MET A 136 -7.69 -3.16 -12.16
N GLY A 137 -6.72 -2.93 -13.04
CA GLY A 137 -5.80 -1.78 -13.00
C GLY A 137 -4.52 -2.03 -12.19
N CYS A 138 -4.23 -3.29 -11.84
CA CYS A 138 -3.02 -3.64 -11.10
C CYS A 138 -1.80 -3.81 -12.01
N ASP A 139 -0.63 -3.45 -11.49
CA ASP A 139 0.67 -3.84 -12.03
C ASP A 139 1.04 -5.23 -11.51
N VAL A 140 1.13 -6.22 -12.39
CA VAL A 140 1.43 -7.60 -12.00
C VAL A 140 2.92 -7.84 -11.95
N VAL A 141 3.41 -8.29 -10.79
CA VAL A 141 4.80 -8.68 -10.56
C VAL A 141 4.86 -10.15 -10.18
N THR A 142 5.78 -10.91 -10.79
CA THR A 142 5.99 -12.32 -10.46
C THR A 142 7.33 -12.54 -9.78
N MET A 143 7.33 -13.35 -8.72
CA MET A 143 8.55 -13.76 -8.01
C MET A 143 8.31 -15.08 -7.27
N THR A 144 9.36 -15.66 -6.66
CA THR A 144 9.18 -16.84 -5.82
C THR A 144 8.51 -16.48 -4.50
N PRO A 145 7.78 -17.43 -3.86
CA PRO A 145 7.15 -17.20 -2.55
C PRO A 145 8.13 -16.70 -1.48
N GLU A 146 9.31 -17.31 -1.40
CA GLU A 146 10.34 -16.96 -0.43
C GLU A 146 10.87 -15.54 -0.63
N ARG A 147 11.05 -15.14 -1.89
CA ARG A 147 11.48 -13.78 -2.22
C ARG A 147 10.41 -12.76 -1.85
N HIS A 148 9.13 -13.08 -2.13
CA HIS A 148 8.02 -12.25 -1.72
C HIS A 148 8.04 -12.01 -0.22
N ASP A 149 8.07 -13.07 0.58
CA ASP A 149 7.98 -13.00 2.04
C ASP A 149 9.17 -12.23 2.66
N ALA A 150 10.37 -12.42 2.11
CA ALA A 150 11.55 -11.64 2.51
C ALA A 150 11.38 -10.13 2.23
N LEU A 151 10.86 -9.76 1.05
CA LEU A 151 10.63 -8.35 0.69
C LEU A 151 9.51 -7.73 1.52
N VAL A 152 8.40 -8.44 1.74
CA VAL A 152 7.27 -7.95 2.52
C VAL A 152 7.64 -7.78 4.00
N ALA A 153 8.55 -8.59 4.53
CA ALA A 153 9.10 -8.37 5.87
C ALA A 153 9.73 -6.98 6.01
N ILE A 154 10.46 -6.50 4.98
CA ILE A 154 11.13 -5.19 4.99
C ILE A 154 10.14 -4.04 4.80
N VAL A 155 9.19 -4.16 3.85
CA VAL A 155 8.37 -3.02 3.41
C VAL A 155 7.01 -2.93 4.11
N SER A 156 6.60 -3.98 4.84
CA SER A 156 5.31 -4.06 5.50
C SER A 156 5.42 -4.48 6.97
N HIS A 157 5.96 -5.67 7.27
CA HIS A 157 5.86 -6.25 8.60
C HIS A 157 6.72 -5.50 9.62
N VAL A 158 8.00 -5.29 9.36
CA VAL A 158 8.91 -4.57 10.28
C VAL A 158 8.51 -3.10 10.45
N PRO A 159 8.10 -2.35 9.42
CA PRO A 159 7.52 -1.02 9.60
C PRO A 159 6.35 -0.98 10.57
N HIS A 160 5.41 -1.93 10.48
CA HIS A 160 4.26 -2.00 11.39
C HIS A 160 4.68 -2.29 12.84
N LEU A 161 5.55 -3.29 13.05
CA LEU A 161 6.07 -3.63 14.37
C LEU A 161 6.88 -2.48 14.98
N THR A 162 7.63 -1.74 14.16
CA THR A 162 8.38 -0.55 14.57
C THR A 162 7.43 0.57 14.99
N ALA A 163 6.38 0.83 14.23
CA ALA A 163 5.37 1.82 14.56
C ALA A 163 4.65 1.47 15.87
N ALA A 164 4.28 0.21 16.06
CA ALA A 164 3.68 -0.29 17.30
C ALA A 164 4.63 -0.13 18.50
N SER A 165 5.90 -0.51 18.33
CA SER A 165 6.93 -0.38 19.38
C SER A 165 7.15 1.09 19.79
N LEU A 166 7.21 2.00 18.81
CA LEU A 166 7.37 3.42 19.08
C LEU A 166 6.14 4.01 19.80
N MET A 167 4.94 3.58 19.42
CA MET A 167 3.70 4.01 20.07
C MET A 167 3.62 3.50 21.50
N CYS A 168 3.94 2.22 21.77
CA CYS A 168 3.98 1.66 23.11
C CYS A 168 5.01 2.38 24.01
N LEU A 169 6.22 2.67 23.46
CA LEU A 169 7.23 3.43 24.21
C LEU A 169 6.72 4.81 24.63
N ALA A 170 5.98 5.49 23.76
CA ALA A 170 5.41 6.80 24.07
C ALA A 170 4.28 6.69 25.10
N ASP A 171 3.44 5.67 25.00
CA ASP A 171 2.32 5.43 25.91
C ASP A 171 2.83 5.09 27.33
N ASP A 172 3.82 4.20 27.45
CA ASP A 172 4.45 3.87 28.71
C ASP A 172 5.03 5.11 29.41
N ARG A 173 5.69 5.99 28.64
CA ARG A 173 6.27 7.23 29.19
C ARG A 173 5.20 8.28 29.54
N ALA A 174 4.08 8.30 28.85
CA ALA A 174 2.98 9.22 29.12
C ALA A 174 2.30 8.95 30.48
N LEU A 175 2.46 7.77 31.05
CA LEU A 175 2.00 7.44 32.41
C LEU A 175 2.69 8.31 33.45
N ASP A 176 3.97 8.63 33.25
CA ASP A 176 4.79 9.45 34.16
C ASP A 176 4.79 10.94 33.74
N ASP A 177 4.54 11.23 32.46
CA ASP A 177 4.63 12.57 31.86
C ASP A 177 3.39 12.88 30.98
N ALA A 178 2.33 13.30 31.59
CA ALA A 178 1.03 13.57 30.91
C ALA A 178 1.08 14.54 29.72
N PRO A 179 2.02 15.54 29.63
CA PRO A 179 2.16 16.37 28.42
C PRO A 179 2.71 15.64 27.20
N LEU A 180 3.37 14.51 27.34
CA LEU A 180 4.13 13.86 26.24
C LEU A 180 3.31 13.65 24.97
N LEU A 181 2.13 13.05 25.08
CA LEU A 181 1.29 12.79 23.89
C LEU A 181 0.72 14.08 23.27
N ARG A 182 0.67 15.18 24.03
CA ARG A 182 0.26 16.49 23.49
C ARG A 182 1.34 17.11 22.61
N LEU A 183 2.60 16.69 22.79
CA LEU A 183 3.74 17.10 21.97
C LEU A 183 3.85 16.29 20.68
N ALA A 184 3.02 15.25 20.50
CA ALA A 184 3.01 14.43 19.30
C ALA A 184 2.62 15.24 18.06
N ALA A 185 3.63 15.73 17.33
CA ALA A 185 3.49 16.48 16.08
C ALA A 185 3.34 15.54 14.86
N GLY A 186 3.24 16.12 13.66
CA GLY A 186 2.98 15.40 12.41
C GLY A 186 3.88 14.18 12.22
N GLY A 187 5.20 14.33 12.32
CA GLY A 187 6.14 13.23 12.11
C GLY A 187 5.91 12.01 13.01
N PHE A 188 5.55 12.21 14.28
CA PHE A 188 5.22 11.10 15.18
C PHE A 188 3.90 10.43 14.76
N ARG A 189 2.88 11.23 14.45
CA ARG A 189 1.57 10.73 14.02
C ARG A 189 1.67 9.94 12.71
N ASP A 190 2.45 10.43 11.75
CA ASP A 190 2.64 9.77 10.47
C ASP A 190 3.37 8.43 10.65
N MET A 191 4.45 8.40 11.44
CA MET A 191 5.18 7.15 11.72
C MET A 191 4.38 6.11 12.48
N THR A 192 3.48 6.53 13.37
CA THR A 192 2.70 5.60 14.22
C THR A 192 1.30 5.32 13.70
N ARG A 193 0.87 5.94 12.59
CA ARG A 193 -0.47 5.78 12.04
C ARG A 193 -0.85 4.31 11.79
N ILE A 194 0.07 3.54 11.22
CA ILE A 194 -0.17 2.13 10.90
C ILE A 194 -0.27 1.23 12.14
N ALA A 195 0.18 1.67 13.32
CA ALA A 195 0.05 0.90 14.57
C ALA A 195 -1.42 0.68 15.00
N ALA A 196 -2.38 1.42 14.41
CA ALA A 196 -3.81 1.25 14.66
C ALA A 196 -4.45 0.04 13.95
N GLY A 197 -3.68 -0.74 13.18
CA GLY A 197 -4.18 -1.93 12.47
C GLY A 197 -4.68 -3.03 13.42
N HIS A 198 -5.50 -3.94 12.89
CA HIS A 198 -6.12 -5.03 13.65
C HIS A 198 -5.10 -6.04 14.18
N PRO A 199 -4.94 -6.23 15.52
CA PRO A 199 -3.87 -7.06 16.08
C PRO A 199 -3.93 -8.53 15.62
N GLU A 200 -5.12 -9.07 15.42
CA GLU A 200 -5.30 -10.49 15.03
C GLU A 200 -4.71 -10.78 13.66
N SER A 201 -4.97 -9.93 12.67
CA SER A 201 -4.40 -10.09 11.32
C SER A 201 -2.88 -10.00 11.32
N TRP A 202 -2.32 -9.12 12.16
CA TRP A 202 -0.88 -8.96 12.30
C TRP A 202 -0.21 -10.12 13.02
N ARG A 203 -0.89 -10.69 14.04
CA ARG A 203 -0.41 -11.90 14.71
C ARG A 203 -0.21 -13.04 13.70
N ASP A 204 -1.22 -13.31 12.89
CA ASP A 204 -1.19 -14.41 11.92
C ASP A 204 -0.08 -14.18 10.88
N SER A 205 0.05 -12.95 10.35
CA SER A 205 1.14 -12.60 9.43
C SER A 205 2.54 -12.74 10.05
N CYS A 206 2.68 -12.40 11.34
CA CYS A 206 3.95 -12.57 12.05
C CYS A 206 4.30 -14.03 12.30
N GLU A 207 3.32 -14.88 12.57
CA GLU A 207 3.54 -16.32 12.74
C GLU A 207 3.94 -16.98 11.41
N GLU A 208 3.26 -16.66 10.33
CA GLU A 208 3.51 -17.25 9.01
C GLU A 208 4.84 -16.79 8.39
N ASN A 209 5.26 -15.54 8.61
CA ASN A 209 6.51 -14.98 8.06
C ASN A 209 7.62 -14.76 9.12
N ARG A 210 7.58 -15.56 10.18
CA ARG A 210 8.42 -15.39 11.35
C ARG A 210 9.91 -15.26 11.04
N ASP A 211 10.46 -16.17 10.25
CA ASP A 211 11.90 -16.26 10.05
C ASP A 211 12.43 -15.05 9.26
N ALA A 212 11.70 -14.61 8.24
CA ALA A 212 12.05 -13.40 7.49
C ALA A 212 11.91 -12.14 8.35
N ILE A 213 10.86 -12.04 9.17
CA ILE A 213 10.66 -10.91 10.08
C ILE A 213 11.79 -10.83 11.11
N VAL A 214 12.16 -11.94 11.74
CA VAL A 214 13.26 -11.97 12.72
C VAL A 214 14.58 -11.51 12.07
N THR A 215 14.90 -12.02 10.88
CA THR A 215 16.11 -11.60 10.15
C THR A 215 16.13 -10.08 9.92
N VAL A 216 15.03 -9.51 9.46
CA VAL A 216 14.94 -8.05 9.19
C VAL A 216 14.94 -7.24 10.48
N LEU A 217 14.34 -7.75 11.57
CA LEU A 217 14.38 -7.08 12.87
C LEU A 217 15.80 -7.03 13.43
N ASP A 218 16.59 -8.10 13.28
CA ASP A 218 17.99 -8.13 13.69
C ASP A 218 18.81 -7.08 12.92
N GLU A 219 18.67 -7.03 11.60
CA GLU A 219 19.31 -6.00 10.77
C GLU A 219 18.88 -4.59 11.17
N PHE A 220 17.61 -4.40 11.50
CA PHE A 220 17.08 -3.11 11.92
C PHE A 220 17.59 -2.71 13.30
N ALA A 221 17.68 -3.64 14.25
CA ALA A 221 18.27 -3.41 15.57
C ALA A 221 19.73 -2.97 15.48
N ASP A 222 20.50 -3.58 14.58
CA ASP A 222 21.90 -3.18 14.33
C ASP A 222 21.98 -1.75 13.78
N ARG A 223 21.08 -1.36 12.86
CA ARG A 223 21.00 0.02 12.36
C ARG A 223 20.63 1.03 13.44
N ILE A 224 19.69 0.69 14.32
CA ILE A 224 19.34 1.54 15.46
C ILE A 224 20.52 1.67 16.43
N SER A 225 21.25 0.59 16.69
CA SER A 225 22.47 0.61 17.51
C SER A 225 23.56 1.50 16.91
N HIS A 226 23.74 1.44 15.59
CA HIS A 226 24.66 2.34 14.87
C HIS A 226 24.25 3.82 14.98
N ILE A 227 22.96 4.12 14.78
CA ILE A 227 22.43 5.48 14.96
C ILE A 227 22.66 5.98 16.38
N ARG A 228 22.42 5.12 17.38
CA ARG A 228 22.69 5.44 18.79
C ARG A 228 24.16 5.81 19.00
N GLY A 229 25.11 5.09 18.38
CA GLY A 229 26.56 5.38 18.43
C GLY A 229 26.88 6.77 17.87
N ILE A 230 26.42 7.05 16.65
CA ILE A 230 26.59 8.36 15.97
C ILE A 230 26.09 9.52 16.87
N VAL A 231 24.93 9.35 17.48
CA VAL A 231 24.33 10.39 18.35
C VAL A 231 25.12 10.50 19.66
N ALA A 232 25.53 9.40 20.27
CA ALA A 232 26.27 9.40 21.54
C ALA A 232 27.66 10.06 21.40
N GLU A 233 28.31 9.88 20.26
CA GLU A 233 29.63 10.43 19.96
C GLU A 233 29.57 11.84 19.35
N SER A 234 28.35 12.38 19.13
CA SER A 234 28.11 13.66 18.46
C SER A 234 28.78 13.74 17.06
N ASP A 235 28.82 12.60 16.34
CA ASP A 235 29.38 12.51 14.99
C ASP A 235 28.46 13.19 13.97
N ARG A 236 28.78 14.47 13.72
CA ARG A 236 28.00 15.32 12.79
C ARG A 236 28.06 14.83 11.35
N ASP A 237 29.21 14.36 10.92
CA ASP A 237 29.42 13.93 9.53
C ASP A 237 28.73 12.59 9.29
N GLY A 238 28.85 11.65 10.22
CA GLY A 238 28.12 10.39 10.19
C GLY A 238 26.61 10.59 10.16
N LEU A 239 26.09 11.48 10.99
CA LEU A 239 24.64 11.79 11.01
C LEU A 239 24.19 12.44 9.68
N THR A 240 24.96 13.41 9.17
CA THR A 240 24.64 14.09 7.90
C THR A 240 24.64 13.10 6.74
N ASN A 241 25.59 12.19 6.68
CA ASN A 241 25.70 11.16 5.66
C ASN A 241 24.49 10.21 5.69
N LEU A 242 24.15 9.71 6.88
CA LEU A 242 23.00 8.82 7.08
C LEU A 242 21.69 9.49 6.62
N LEU A 243 21.40 10.69 7.11
CA LEU A 243 20.18 11.42 6.75
C LEU A 243 20.13 11.78 5.26
N SER A 244 21.27 12.12 4.65
CA SER A 244 21.36 12.38 3.21
C SER A 244 21.10 11.13 2.38
N GLN A 245 21.59 9.97 2.82
CA GLN A 245 21.31 8.69 2.18
C GLN A 245 19.80 8.35 2.26
N ALA A 246 19.21 8.48 3.45
CA ALA A 246 17.79 8.21 3.66
C ALA A 246 16.91 9.16 2.79
N ARG A 247 17.26 10.45 2.74
CA ARG A 247 16.56 11.43 1.89
C ARG A 247 16.60 11.05 0.42
N ARG A 248 17.77 10.69 -0.12
CA ARG A 248 17.89 10.24 -1.52
C ARG A 248 17.04 9.00 -1.77
N ALA A 249 17.11 8.01 -0.89
CA ALA A 249 16.32 6.78 -1.02
C ALA A 249 14.80 7.09 -1.01
N ARG A 250 14.33 7.98 -0.13
CA ARG A 250 12.92 8.38 -0.05
C ARG A 250 12.45 9.11 -1.30
N THR A 251 13.28 10.01 -1.84
CA THR A 251 12.96 10.73 -3.08
C THR A 251 12.86 9.79 -4.29
N ASN A 252 13.62 8.69 -4.28
CA ASN A 252 13.63 7.71 -5.37
C ASN A 252 12.58 6.58 -5.21
N LEU A 253 11.75 6.63 -4.17
CA LEU A 253 10.63 5.68 -4.07
C LEU A 253 9.69 5.91 -5.26
N PRO A 254 9.34 4.84 -6.02
CA PRO A 254 8.37 4.95 -7.09
C PRO A 254 7.04 5.46 -6.53
N SER A 255 6.49 6.52 -7.11
CA SER A 255 5.11 6.89 -6.85
C SER A 255 4.19 5.86 -7.51
N ARG A 256 3.00 5.65 -6.96
CA ARG A 256 2.06 4.61 -7.41
C ARG A 256 1.71 4.65 -8.91
N TYR A 257 1.99 5.74 -9.62
CA TYR A 257 1.40 5.99 -10.93
C TYR A 257 2.37 6.36 -12.07
N VAL A 258 3.64 6.74 -11.77
CA VAL A 258 4.56 7.20 -12.84
C VAL A 258 6.01 6.93 -12.41
N ARG A 259 6.88 6.60 -13.38
CA ARG A 259 8.30 6.46 -13.11
C ARG A 259 8.86 7.76 -12.55
N PRO A 260 9.74 7.76 -11.52
CA PRO A 260 10.27 8.99 -10.91
C PRO A 260 10.83 10.00 -11.92
N GLN A 261 11.42 9.52 -13.00
CA GLN A 261 11.95 10.34 -14.09
C GLN A 261 10.86 11.06 -14.91
N ASP A 262 9.62 10.57 -14.86
CA ASP A 262 8.47 11.15 -15.56
C ASP A 262 7.68 12.11 -14.67
N LEU A 263 8.13 12.29 -13.41
CA LEU A 263 7.55 13.19 -12.43
C LEU A 263 8.40 14.44 -12.24
N LEU A 264 7.77 15.47 -11.72
CA LEU A 264 8.44 16.69 -11.24
C LEU A 264 7.70 17.28 -10.04
N GLU A 265 8.44 18.02 -9.25
CA GLU A 265 7.94 18.76 -8.10
C GLU A 265 7.60 20.21 -8.51
N ILE A 266 6.39 20.64 -8.19
CA ILE A 266 5.98 22.04 -8.30
C ILE A 266 5.83 22.61 -6.91
N ARG A 267 6.54 23.67 -6.61
CA ARG A 267 6.48 24.42 -5.36
C ARG A 267 5.69 25.70 -5.55
N ILE A 268 4.62 25.84 -4.80
CA ILE A 268 3.69 26.96 -4.92
C ILE A 268 3.69 27.71 -3.58
N PRO A 269 4.26 28.91 -3.50
CA PRO A 269 4.10 29.75 -2.32
C PRO A 269 2.62 30.11 -2.14
N ILE A 270 2.06 29.80 -0.98
CA ILE A 270 0.67 30.07 -0.64
C ILE A 270 0.58 30.85 0.67
N PRO A 271 -0.35 31.83 0.80
CA PRO A 271 -0.67 32.40 2.10
C PRO A 271 -1.34 31.33 2.98
N ASP A 272 -1.01 31.32 4.28
CA ASP A 272 -1.67 30.44 5.25
C ASP A 272 -3.10 30.92 5.52
N ARG A 273 -4.01 30.55 4.63
CA ARG A 273 -5.45 30.88 4.70
C ARG A 273 -6.28 29.67 4.37
N LYS A 274 -7.44 29.57 5.04
CA LYS A 274 -8.43 28.52 4.76
C LYS A 274 -8.78 28.48 3.27
N GLY A 275 -8.80 27.30 2.67
CA GLY A 275 -9.21 27.06 1.30
C GLY A 275 -8.10 27.15 0.25
N GLN A 276 -6.87 27.57 0.57
CA GLN A 276 -5.80 27.70 -0.42
C GLN A 276 -5.39 26.38 -1.07
N ILE A 277 -5.27 25.32 -0.28
CA ILE A 277 -4.96 23.97 -0.78
C ILE A 277 -6.12 23.49 -1.67
N ALA A 278 -7.37 23.64 -1.19
CA ALA A 278 -8.54 23.25 -1.96
C ALA A 278 -8.63 23.97 -3.31
N ASN A 279 -8.34 25.26 -3.37
CA ASN A 279 -8.34 26.00 -4.63
C ASN A 279 -7.31 25.46 -5.61
N ILE A 280 -6.09 25.16 -5.17
CA ILE A 280 -5.03 24.66 -6.05
C ILE A 280 -5.33 23.25 -6.51
N THR A 281 -5.86 22.37 -5.64
CA THR A 281 -6.26 21.01 -6.04
C THR A 281 -7.45 21.00 -6.99
N MET A 282 -8.39 21.94 -6.84
CA MET A 282 -9.47 22.14 -7.82
C MET A 282 -8.92 22.60 -9.17
N LEU A 283 -7.96 23.54 -9.20
CA LEU A 283 -7.31 23.96 -10.46
C LEU A 283 -6.59 22.78 -11.14
N ALA A 284 -5.97 21.87 -10.37
CA ALA A 284 -5.37 20.66 -10.93
C ALA A 284 -6.43 19.75 -11.55
N ALA A 285 -7.54 19.53 -10.85
CA ALA A 285 -8.67 18.73 -11.34
C ALA A 285 -9.32 19.34 -12.59
N ASP A 286 -9.56 20.66 -12.61
CA ASP A 286 -10.15 21.37 -13.75
C ASP A 286 -9.26 21.32 -15.02
N CYS A 287 -7.95 21.11 -14.83
CA CYS A 287 -7.00 20.94 -15.92
C CYS A 287 -6.72 19.48 -16.25
N ASP A 288 -7.41 18.54 -15.64
CA ASP A 288 -7.12 17.11 -15.80
C ASP A 288 -5.64 16.78 -15.50
N VAL A 289 -5.13 17.33 -14.37
CA VAL A 289 -3.78 17.09 -13.88
C VAL A 289 -3.86 16.20 -12.65
N ASN A 290 -3.23 15.03 -12.75
CA ASN A 290 -3.15 14.11 -11.62
C ASN A 290 -2.02 14.53 -10.66
N VAL A 291 -2.37 14.73 -9.38
CA VAL A 291 -1.41 15.02 -8.30
C VAL A 291 -0.98 13.70 -7.68
N ALA A 292 0.25 13.28 -7.94
CA ALA A 292 0.80 12.03 -7.44
C ALA A 292 1.17 12.09 -5.95
N ASP A 293 1.60 13.27 -5.46
CA ASP A 293 1.91 13.50 -4.05
C ASP A 293 1.68 14.97 -3.69
N ILE A 294 1.36 15.24 -2.42
CA ILE A 294 1.11 16.57 -1.90
C ILE A 294 1.74 16.73 -0.52
N GLU A 295 2.55 17.78 -0.37
CA GLU A 295 3.20 18.14 0.89
C GLU A 295 2.98 19.62 1.18
N VAL A 296 2.80 19.99 2.45
CA VAL A 296 2.72 21.37 2.89
C VAL A 296 3.92 21.66 3.78
N ALA A 297 4.86 22.44 3.26
CA ALA A 297 5.98 22.94 4.03
C ALA A 297 5.61 24.28 4.70
N HIS A 298 5.51 24.29 6.02
CA HIS A 298 5.29 25.52 6.78
C HIS A 298 6.61 26.26 7.01
N SER A 299 6.60 27.56 6.78
CA SER A 299 7.72 28.43 7.22
C SER A 299 7.59 28.65 8.73
N THR A 300 8.67 28.47 9.47
CA THR A 300 8.76 28.76 10.91
C THR A 300 8.66 30.26 11.23
N GLU A 301 8.76 31.14 10.23
CA GLU A 301 8.83 32.59 10.39
C GLU A 301 7.85 33.32 9.46
N GLY A 302 6.55 33.06 9.52
CA GLY A 302 5.63 33.94 8.80
C GLY A 302 4.34 33.29 8.31
N ALA A 303 3.38 34.11 7.88
CA ALA A 303 2.06 33.76 7.38
C ALA A 303 2.07 33.16 5.96
N GLN A 304 3.14 32.51 5.54
CA GLN A 304 3.26 31.88 4.22
C GLN A 304 3.71 30.43 4.35
N GLY A 305 3.04 29.54 3.64
CA GLY A 305 3.43 28.15 3.43
C GLY A 305 3.87 27.91 1.99
N VAL A 306 4.50 26.78 1.73
CA VAL A 306 4.78 26.29 0.38
C VAL A 306 4.03 24.99 0.19
N LEU A 307 3.08 24.98 -0.75
CA LEU A 307 2.46 23.75 -1.21
C LEU A 307 3.38 23.12 -2.24
N VAL A 308 3.75 21.89 -1.99
CA VAL A 308 4.58 21.07 -2.88
C VAL A 308 3.70 20.02 -3.51
N LEU A 309 3.61 19.99 -4.82
CA LEU A 309 2.86 19.03 -5.59
C LEU A 309 3.80 18.23 -6.49
N VAL A 310 3.61 16.93 -6.54
CA VAL A 310 4.28 16.05 -7.50
C VAL A 310 3.28 15.71 -8.60
N ILE A 311 3.62 16.03 -9.84
CA ILE A 311 2.77 15.76 -11.02
C ILE A 311 3.57 15.12 -12.15
N ALA A 312 2.88 14.60 -13.17
CA ALA A 312 3.53 14.11 -14.37
C ALA A 312 4.20 15.25 -15.15
N ARG A 313 5.44 15.02 -15.60
CA ARG A 313 6.22 16.00 -16.41
C ARG A 313 5.46 16.47 -17.65
N ALA A 314 4.70 15.57 -18.27
CA ALA A 314 3.90 15.87 -19.45
C ALA A 314 2.80 16.92 -19.18
N GLU A 315 2.34 17.04 -17.93
CA GLU A 315 1.26 17.95 -17.52
C GLU A 315 1.78 19.32 -17.03
N MET A 316 3.09 19.43 -16.80
CA MET A 316 3.74 20.59 -16.19
C MET A 316 3.35 21.91 -16.85
N GLN A 317 3.55 22.03 -18.17
CA GLN A 317 3.37 23.32 -18.86
C GLN A 317 1.93 23.81 -18.76
N ARG A 318 0.97 22.89 -18.90
CA ARG A 318 -0.47 23.19 -18.80
C ARG A 318 -0.80 23.71 -17.41
N PHE A 319 -0.32 23.01 -16.35
CA PHE A 319 -0.63 23.38 -14.98
C PHE A 319 0.05 24.67 -14.54
N LEU A 320 1.33 24.89 -14.92
CA LEU A 320 2.03 26.12 -14.63
C LEU A 320 1.35 27.35 -15.25
N ALA A 321 0.84 27.23 -16.48
CA ALA A 321 0.11 28.31 -17.14
C ALA A 321 -1.18 28.67 -16.37
N VAL A 322 -1.92 27.69 -15.89
CA VAL A 322 -3.14 27.90 -15.10
C VAL A 322 -2.81 28.53 -13.74
N LEU A 323 -1.80 28.04 -13.03
CA LEU A 323 -1.37 28.61 -11.75
C LEU A 323 -0.92 30.08 -11.92
N ALA A 324 -0.13 30.37 -12.96
CA ALA A 324 0.29 31.73 -13.27
C ALA A 324 -0.90 32.65 -13.59
N GLY A 325 -1.88 32.16 -14.34
CA GLY A 325 -3.13 32.89 -14.67
C GLY A 325 -3.95 33.24 -13.42
N GLN A 326 -3.83 32.48 -12.35
CA GLN A 326 -4.46 32.73 -11.05
C GLN A 326 -3.57 33.52 -10.08
N GLY A 327 -2.43 34.02 -10.55
CA GLY A 327 -1.51 34.87 -9.79
C GLY A 327 -0.55 34.13 -8.86
N TYR A 328 -0.50 32.79 -8.92
CA TYR A 328 0.52 32.02 -8.20
C TYR A 328 1.89 32.14 -8.89
N LYS A 329 2.96 31.97 -8.11
CA LYS A 329 4.35 32.00 -8.60
C LYS A 329 5.02 30.64 -8.34
N PRO A 330 4.64 29.61 -9.10
CA PRO A 330 5.20 28.30 -8.91
C PRO A 330 6.67 28.23 -9.36
N THR A 331 7.45 27.39 -8.71
CA THR A 331 8.79 26.97 -9.14
C THR A 331 8.79 25.45 -9.34
N THR A 332 9.61 24.96 -10.26
CA THR A 332 9.72 23.53 -10.55
C THR A 332 11.07 22.98 -10.12
N ARG A 333 11.06 21.72 -9.70
CA ARG A 333 12.26 20.97 -9.38
C ARG A 333 12.16 19.56 -9.95
N GLU A 334 13.24 19.07 -10.53
CA GLU A 334 13.33 17.66 -10.91
C GLU A 334 13.43 16.79 -9.66
N LEU A 335 12.69 15.68 -9.65
CA LEU A 335 12.88 14.62 -8.67
C LEU A 335 14.17 13.91 -9.09
N ALA A 336 15.25 14.18 -8.35
CA ALA A 336 16.60 13.65 -8.63
C ALA A 336 16.72 12.20 -8.15
#